data_2052b71fe6d341f44e28db735deaa376
#
_entry.id   2052b71fe6d341f44e28db735deaa376
#
_cell.length_a   1.000
_cell.length_b   1.000
_cell.length_c   1.000
_cell.angle_alpha   90.00
_cell.angle_beta   90.00
_cell.angle_gamma   90.00
#
_symmetry.space_group_name_H-M   'P 1'
#
loop_
_entity.id
_entity.type
_entity.pdbx_description
1 polymer ?
#
loop_
_entity_poly.entity_id
_entity_poly.type
_entity_poly.pdbx_seq_one_letter_code
_entity_poly.pdbx_strand_id
1 'polypeptide(L)'
;MMDARLADALKEHERRTPKSAAIWNHAKVWTPLGVHSNYRFLDPYPFYVHRANRVSIWDADGTEYLDFNMGFGGLASGHAHPKIIEAMTRQLERGSLYGYEWERTPEAAERLCRRFGMGQLRFSSTGLEATHHAMRIARAVTGHRYLVKFEGGYHGSHDTLLVGVKPRLEAAGPADKPRSAPAGPGILPEVANRTLVAPFNDLESTRAICREHADDIAAIIVEPIPMNMGFILPENGFLDGLRELADELGALLVFDEIKTGAKYPHGGAGRMGVRPDMMLLGKSIACGAPLSAIAARSGLLDVIGPGKVAHAGTFNSNPLSIACCLATLDHVITDENLERASKLNLRLAKGYEDVIRDHKIIGYVAADGVSGTVFFSDHKVRDWRTFLTVDGERSMLYYFACLNKGLIPSGTGPDEQWTVSVVHTERDVDLHLETLEEIADQLTGAPRRAEIEESV
;
A
#
# COMPACT_ATOMS: atom_id res chain seq x y z
N MET A 1 -2.10 -7.92 29.57
CA MET A 1 -2.51 -6.63 30.18
C MET A 1 -1.87 -5.52 29.35
N MET A 2 -2.67 -4.58 28.83
CA MET A 2 -2.20 -3.47 28.00
C MET A 2 -1.10 -2.65 28.69
N ASP A 3 -0.12 -2.16 27.94
CA ASP A 3 0.94 -1.28 28.47
C ASP A 3 0.32 -0.02 29.08
N ALA A 4 0.71 0.34 30.30
CA ALA A 4 0.17 1.53 30.98
C ALA A 4 0.45 2.83 30.20
N ARG A 5 1.58 2.89 29.50
CA ARG A 5 1.96 4.02 28.65
C ARG A 5 1.03 4.16 27.44
N LEU A 6 0.64 3.02 26.82
CA LEU A 6 -0.33 3.02 25.73
C LEU A 6 -1.71 3.46 26.25
N ALA A 7 -2.13 2.94 27.42
CA ALA A 7 -3.39 3.37 28.03
C ALA A 7 -3.45 4.88 28.32
N ASP A 8 -2.35 5.47 28.76
CA ASP A 8 -2.28 6.92 28.98
C ASP A 8 -2.25 7.73 27.69
N ALA A 9 -1.57 7.22 26.65
CA ALA A 9 -1.58 7.85 25.32
C ALA A 9 -2.98 7.85 24.69
N LEU A 10 -3.75 6.75 24.84
CA LEU A 10 -5.13 6.66 24.40
C LEU A 10 -6.06 7.63 25.12
N LYS A 11 -5.96 7.74 26.49
CA LYS A 11 -6.73 8.73 27.27
C LYS A 11 -6.43 10.17 26.82
N GLU A 12 -5.17 10.48 26.53
CA GLU A 12 -4.81 11.81 26.04
C GLU A 12 -5.40 12.07 24.65
N HIS A 13 -5.40 11.05 23.76
CA HIS A 13 -6.07 11.14 22.46
C HIS A 13 -7.57 11.43 22.64
N GLU A 14 -8.28 10.69 23.51
CA GLU A 14 -9.70 10.92 23.80
C GLU A 14 -9.95 12.33 24.33
N ARG A 15 -9.10 12.83 25.21
CA ARG A 15 -9.21 14.18 25.76
C ARG A 15 -9.07 15.27 24.68
N ARG A 16 -8.24 15.02 23.66
CA ARG A 16 -7.93 15.99 22.59
C ARG A 16 -8.95 15.98 21.45
N THR A 17 -9.69 14.88 21.25
CA THR A 17 -10.53 14.66 20.07
C THR A 17 -12.03 14.44 20.39
N PRO A 18 -12.67 15.23 21.27
CA PRO A 18 -14.07 15.03 21.69
C PRO A 18 -15.07 15.20 20.55
N LYS A 19 -14.80 16.05 19.55
CA LYS A 19 -15.68 16.21 18.39
C LYS A 19 -15.59 14.98 17.48
N SER A 20 -14.39 14.43 17.28
CA SER A 20 -14.24 13.17 16.54
C SER A 20 -15.02 12.05 17.19
N ALA A 21 -14.97 11.91 18.52
CA ALA A 21 -15.77 10.95 19.28
C ALA A 21 -17.28 11.14 19.04
N ALA A 22 -17.76 12.39 19.07
CA ALA A 22 -19.16 12.71 18.85
C ALA A 22 -19.60 12.37 17.41
N ILE A 23 -18.78 12.71 16.41
CA ILE A 23 -19.04 12.37 15.00
C ILE A 23 -19.07 10.85 14.82
N TRP A 24 -18.12 10.13 15.40
CA TRP A 24 -18.08 8.66 15.32
C TRP A 24 -19.31 8.02 15.97
N ASN A 25 -19.75 8.52 17.15
CA ASN A 25 -20.97 8.05 17.81
C ASN A 25 -22.22 8.23 16.95
N HIS A 26 -22.28 9.30 16.16
CA HIS A 26 -23.35 9.52 15.17
C HIS A 26 -23.15 8.60 13.96
N ALA A 27 -21.94 8.52 13.40
CA ALA A 27 -21.66 7.79 12.17
C ALA A 27 -21.95 6.29 12.29
N LYS A 28 -21.61 5.64 13.42
CA LYS A 28 -21.82 4.20 13.62
C LYS A 28 -23.29 3.77 13.64
N VAL A 29 -24.23 4.71 13.74
CA VAL A 29 -25.67 4.44 13.58
C VAL A 29 -26.02 4.16 12.11
N TRP A 30 -25.32 4.81 11.18
CA TRP A 30 -25.58 4.76 9.76
C TRP A 30 -24.58 3.93 8.96
N THR A 31 -23.39 3.76 9.50
CA THR A 31 -22.26 3.12 8.85
C THR A 31 -21.61 2.11 9.79
N PRO A 32 -21.48 0.82 9.41
CA PRO A 32 -20.77 -0.16 10.23
C PRO A 32 -19.39 0.35 10.67
N LEU A 33 -19.06 0.20 11.95
CA LEU A 33 -17.83 0.69 12.57
C LEU A 33 -17.65 2.23 12.52
N GLY A 34 -18.61 3.01 11.97
CA GLY A 34 -18.48 4.45 11.74
C GLY A 34 -17.49 4.83 10.62
N VAL A 35 -17.03 3.87 9.80
CA VAL A 35 -16.06 4.10 8.73
C VAL A 35 -16.43 3.36 7.45
N HIS A 36 -15.94 3.83 6.29
CA HIS A 36 -16.19 3.23 4.98
C HIS A 36 -15.04 2.33 4.48
N SER A 37 -14.07 2.02 5.35
CA SER A 37 -12.99 1.06 5.10
C SER A 37 -12.47 0.55 6.42
N ASN A 38 -12.26 -0.76 6.55
CA ASN A 38 -11.71 -1.38 7.76
C ASN A 38 -10.34 -0.80 8.13
N TYR A 39 -9.54 -0.39 7.15
CA TYR A 39 -8.23 0.27 7.38
C TYR A 39 -8.32 1.66 8.01
N ARG A 40 -9.53 2.25 8.11
CA ARG A 40 -9.76 3.54 8.78
C ARG A 40 -10.33 3.37 10.18
N PHE A 41 -10.66 2.15 10.57
CA PHE A 41 -11.07 1.85 11.95
C PHE A 41 -9.85 1.95 12.87
N LEU A 42 -10.02 2.63 13.99
CA LEU A 42 -9.01 2.85 15.01
C LEU A 42 -9.68 2.84 16.37
N ASP A 43 -9.18 2.08 17.31
CA ASP A 43 -9.60 2.16 18.72
C ASP A 43 -8.93 3.37 19.41
N PRO A 44 -9.66 4.11 20.26
CA PRO A 44 -11.08 3.93 20.66
C PRO A 44 -12.07 4.42 19.62
N TYR A 45 -11.66 5.24 18.69
CA TYR A 45 -12.40 5.73 17.53
C TYR A 45 -11.44 6.43 16.54
N PRO A 46 -11.78 6.46 15.23
CA PRO A 46 -10.99 7.21 14.26
C PRO A 46 -11.16 8.72 14.50
N PHE A 47 -10.12 9.52 14.35
CA PHE A 47 -10.30 10.96 14.28
C PHE A 47 -10.84 11.36 12.90
N TYR A 48 -11.68 12.41 12.86
CA TYR A 48 -12.31 12.88 11.64
C TYR A 48 -11.62 14.13 11.13
N VAL A 49 -11.25 14.12 9.85
CA VAL A 49 -10.54 15.22 9.20
C VAL A 49 -11.53 16.31 8.77
N HIS A 50 -11.21 17.56 9.09
CA HIS A 50 -11.94 18.75 8.63
C HIS A 50 -11.39 19.25 7.29
N ARG A 51 -10.06 19.41 7.20
CA ARG A 51 -9.36 19.87 5.99
C ARG A 51 -7.91 19.38 5.96
N ALA A 52 -7.28 19.49 4.79
CA ALA A 52 -5.87 19.18 4.63
C ALA A 52 -5.23 20.13 3.60
N ASN A 53 -3.96 20.45 3.76
CA ASN A 53 -3.20 21.29 2.83
C ASN A 53 -1.69 20.96 2.92
N ARG A 54 -1.03 20.81 1.79
CA ARG A 54 0.40 20.48 1.68
C ARG A 54 0.77 19.23 2.50
N VAL A 55 1.41 19.41 3.64
CA VAL A 55 1.84 18.36 4.56
C VAL A 55 1.00 18.30 5.84
N SER A 56 -0.03 19.12 5.96
CA SER A 56 -0.83 19.22 7.17
C SER A 56 -2.25 18.72 6.99
N ILE A 57 -2.77 18.09 8.04
CA ILE A 57 -4.19 17.71 8.21
C ILE A 57 -4.72 18.44 9.46
N TRP A 58 -5.95 18.91 9.42
CA TRP A 58 -6.68 19.43 10.59
C TRP A 58 -7.87 18.54 10.87
N ASP A 59 -7.98 18.09 12.11
CA ASP A 59 -9.13 17.30 12.56
C ASP A 59 -10.38 18.15 12.80
N ALA A 60 -11.49 17.51 13.16
CA ALA A 60 -12.75 18.16 13.50
C ALA A 60 -12.66 19.00 14.77
N ASP A 61 -11.70 18.76 15.63
CA ASP A 61 -11.43 19.50 16.85
C ASP A 61 -10.59 20.75 16.58
N GLY A 62 -9.97 20.85 15.41
CA GLY A 62 -9.15 21.98 14.96
C GLY A 62 -7.65 21.78 15.20
N THR A 63 -7.25 20.61 15.66
CA THR A 63 -5.84 20.25 15.84
C THR A 63 -5.16 20.07 14.50
N GLU A 64 -4.00 20.68 14.32
CA GLU A 64 -3.13 20.47 13.16
C GLU A 64 -2.19 19.31 13.41
N TYR A 65 -2.02 18.48 12.38
CA TYR A 65 -1.08 17.36 12.36
C TYR A 65 -0.18 17.46 11.12
N LEU A 66 1.11 17.30 11.33
CA LEU A 66 2.08 17.06 10.25
C LEU A 66 1.90 15.61 9.76
N ASP A 67 1.59 15.41 8.47
CA ASP A 67 1.16 14.12 7.92
C ASP A 67 2.24 13.42 7.11
N PHE A 68 2.71 12.27 7.58
CA PHE A 68 3.58 11.34 6.85
C PHE A 68 2.84 10.06 6.41
N ASN A 69 1.55 9.91 6.69
CA ASN A 69 0.72 8.84 6.12
C ASN A 69 0.43 9.10 4.63
N MET A 70 0.17 10.36 4.26
CA MET A 70 -0.13 10.76 2.89
C MET A 70 -1.20 9.87 2.23
N GLY A 71 -2.30 9.60 2.97
CA GLY A 71 -3.41 8.78 2.48
C GLY A 71 -2.99 7.35 2.13
N PHE A 72 -2.30 6.66 3.03
CA PHE A 72 -1.71 5.33 2.81
C PHE A 72 -0.73 5.32 1.61
N GLY A 73 0.06 6.38 1.48
CA GLY A 73 1.02 6.57 0.39
C GLY A 73 0.37 6.88 -0.96
N GLY A 74 -0.88 7.32 -0.97
CA GLY A 74 -1.61 7.70 -2.19
C GLY A 74 -1.43 9.14 -2.64
N LEU A 75 -0.76 9.98 -1.84
CA LEU A 75 -0.59 11.42 -2.10
C LEU A 75 0.88 11.80 -2.19
N ALA A 76 1.58 11.34 -3.22
CA ALA A 76 2.94 11.80 -3.50
C ALA A 76 3.02 13.33 -3.67
N SER A 77 1.91 13.97 -4.06
CA SER A 77 1.76 15.44 -4.21
C SER A 77 1.68 16.21 -2.90
N GLY A 78 1.42 15.54 -1.75
CA GLY A 78 0.83 16.20 -0.60
C GLY A 78 -0.63 16.61 -0.85
N HIS A 79 -1.26 17.18 0.16
CA HIS A 79 -2.66 17.61 0.12
C HIS A 79 -2.85 18.90 -0.68
N ALA A 80 -3.96 18.99 -1.38
CA ALA A 80 -4.40 20.20 -2.09
C ALA A 80 -3.29 20.84 -2.99
N HIS A 81 -2.58 20.00 -3.75
CA HIS A 81 -1.48 20.48 -4.60
C HIS A 81 -2.00 21.45 -5.68
N PRO A 82 -1.44 22.67 -5.80
CA PRO A 82 -2.00 23.73 -6.66
C PRO A 82 -2.21 23.30 -8.11
N LYS A 83 -1.25 22.57 -8.69
CA LYS A 83 -1.34 22.10 -10.09
C LYS A 83 -2.39 21.01 -10.29
N ILE A 84 -2.63 20.17 -9.28
CA ILE A 84 -3.71 19.18 -9.31
C ILE A 84 -5.06 19.90 -9.23
N ILE A 85 -5.23 20.84 -8.30
CA ILE A 85 -6.46 21.64 -8.16
C ILE A 85 -6.74 22.38 -9.48
N GLU A 86 -5.75 23.06 -10.05
CA GLU A 86 -5.88 23.79 -11.33
C GLU A 86 -6.37 22.86 -12.46
N ALA A 87 -5.76 21.68 -12.60
CA ALA A 87 -6.13 20.71 -13.63
C ALA A 87 -7.56 20.18 -13.43
N MET A 88 -7.93 19.86 -12.18
CA MET A 88 -9.28 19.40 -11.84
C MET A 88 -10.33 20.49 -12.09
N THR A 89 -10.09 21.71 -11.66
CA THR A 89 -11.02 22.83 -11.84
C THR A 89 -11.28 23.10 -13.32
N ARG A 90 -10.22 23.20 -14.12
CA ARG A 90 -10.37 23.36 -15.59
C ARG A 90 -11.14 22.22 -16.25
N GLN A 91 -10.97 20.99 -15.76
CA GLN A 91 -11.69 19.86 -16.32
C GLN A 91 -13.14 19.83 -15.86
N LEU A 92 -13.44 20.23 -14.63
CA LEU A 92 -14.83 20.35 -14.14
C LEU A 92 -15.65 21.32 -14.96
N GLU A 93 -15.06 22.44 -15.40
CA GLU A 93 -15.69 23.43 -16.30
C GLU A 93 -16.06 22.85 -17.68
N ARG A 94 -15.43 21.73 -18.08
CA ARG A 94 -15.65 21.03 -19.35
C ARG A 94 -16.45 19.74 -19.23
N GLY A 95 -16.79 19.36 -17.99
CA GLY A 95 -17.50 18.12 -17.65
C GLY A 95 -16.59 17.07 -17.02
N SER A 96 -17.20 16.25 -16.16
CA SER A 96 -16.48 15.24 -15.33
C SER A 96 -16.66 13.82 -15.84
N LEU A 97 -17.71 13.54 -16.65
CA LEU A 97 -18.02 12.20 -17.17
C LEU A 97 -18.76 12.32 -18.50
N TYR A 98 -18.24 11.71 -19.54
CA TYR A 98 -18.82 11.85 -20.89
C TYR A 98 -19.60 10.62 -21.37
N GLY A 99 -19.29 9.42 -20.86
CA GLY A 99 -19.78 8.17 -21.45
C GLY A 99 -19.10 7.82 -22.81
N TYR A 100 -18.11 8.62 -23.19
CA TYR A 100 -17.26 8.48 -24.37
C TYR A 100 -15.81 8.68 -23.96
N GLU A 101 -14.85 8.28 -24.80
CA GLU A 101 -13.43 8.52 -24.54
C GLU A 101 -13.09 10.01 -24.62
N TRP A 102 -12.24 10.46 -23.71
CA TRP A 102 -11.71 11.82 -23.75
C TRP A 102 -10.47 11.90 -24.65
N GLU A 103 -10.36 12.97 -25.44
CA GLU A 103 -9.25 13.17 -26.40
C GLU A 103 -7.85 13.08 -25.78
N ARG A 104 -7.70 13.34 -24.47
CA ARG A 104 -6.41 13.27 -23.75
C ARG A 104 -6.15 11.95 -23.04
N THR A 105 -7.10 11.02 -23.03
CA THR A 105 -6.88 9.68 -22.45
C THR A 105 -5.70 8.94 -23.09
N PRO A 106 -5.53 8.94 -24.43
CA PRO A 106 -4.36 8.33 -25.07
C PRO A 106 -3.02 8.93 -24.63
N GLU A 107 -2.95 10.25 -24.42
CA GLU A 107 -1.74 10.92 -23.89
C GLU A 107 -1.33 10.36 -22.53
N ALA A 108 -2.29 10.24 -21.61
CA ALA A 108 -2.02 9.70 -20.29
C ALA A 108 -1.55 8.23 -20.35
N ALA A 109 -2.19 7.42 -21.21
CA ALA A 109 -1.81 6.02 -21.40
C ALA A 109 -0.39 5.89 -21.97
N GLU A 110 -0.07 6.65 -23.02
CA GLU A 110 1.26 6.67 -23.64
C GLU A 110 2.35 7.06 -22.63
N ARG A 111 2.11 8.13 -21.86
CA ARG A 111 3.08 8.63 -20.89
C ARG A 111 3.33 7.65 -19.75
N LEU A 112 2.29 7.00 -19.24
CA LEU A 112 2.43 5.93 -18.23
C LEU A 112 3.17 4.72 -18.82
N CYS A 113 2.81 4.27 -20.02
CA CYS A 113 3.52 3.18 -20.69
C CYS A 113 5.01 3.48 -20.85
N ARG A 114 5.36 4.67 -21.34
CA ARG A 114 6.77 5.09 -21.48
C ARG A 114 7.49 5.14 -20.15
N ARG A 115 6.86 5.72 -19.12
CA ARG A 115 7.45 5.84 -17.79
C ARG A 115 7.79 4.49 -17.17
N PHE A 116 6.89 3.51 -17.31
CA PHE A 116 7.04 2.19 -16.68
C PHE A 116 7.57 1.11 -17.65
N GLY A 117 7.97 1.47 -18.87
CA GLY A 117 8.53 0.52 -19.83
C GLY A 117 7.53 -0.52 -20.34
N MET A 118 6.23 -0.17 -20.38
CA MET A 118 5.14 -1.04 -20.82
C MET A 118 4.67 -0.68 -22.23
N GLY A 119 4.00 -1.63 -22.92
CA GLY A 119 3.57 -1.48 -24.30
C GLY A 119 2.11 -1.08 -24.48
N GLN A 120 1.24 -1.48 -23.56
CA GLN A 120 -0.20 -1.23 -23.61
C GLN A 120 -0.73 -0.92 -22.20
N LEU A 121 -1.86 -0.20 -22.14
CA LEU A 121 -2.48 0.16 -20.86
C LEU A 121 -4.01 0.19 -20.96
N ARG A 122 -4.68 -0.22 -19.91
CA ARG A 122 -6.14 -0.04 -19.71
C ARG A 122 -6.39 0.60 -18.34
N PHE A 123 -7.18 1.66 -18.32
CA PHE A 123 -7.57 2.32 -17.08
C PHE A 123 -8.74 1.63 -16.38
N SER A 124 -8.73 1.68 -15.05
CA SER A 124 -9.84 1.36 -14.15
C SER A 124 -9.92 2.45 -13.07
N SER A 125 -10.93 2.41 -12.21
CA SER A 125 -11.09 3.45 -11.19
C SER A 125 -10.34 3.13 -9.90
N THR A 126 -10.24 1.86 -9.52
CA THR A 126 -9.63 1.42 -8.25
C THR A 126 -8.59 0.33 -8.45
N GLY A 127 -7.64 0.23 -7.51
CA GLY A 127 -6.67 -0.85 -7.51
C GLY A 127 -7.30 -2.24 -7.47
N LEU A 128 -8.42 -2.39 -6.76
CA LEU A 128 -9.19 -3.63 -6.73
C LEU A 128 -9.67 -4.04 -8.13
N GLU A 129 -10.20 -3.09 -8.91
CA GLU A 129 -10.62 -3.36 -10.29
C GLU A 129 -9.43 -3.77 -11.15
N ALA A 130 -8.31 -3.06 -11.04
CA ALA A 130 -7.10 -3.40 -11.79
C ALA A 130 -6.60 -4.81 -11.48
N THR A 131 -6.50 -5.18 -10.19
CA THR A 131 -6.07 -6.53 -9.79
C THR A 131 -7.06 -7.60 -10.23
N HIS A 132 -8.36 -7.35 -10.07
CA HIS A 132 -9.41 -8.29 -10.50
C HIS A 132 -9.38 -8.55 -12.00
N HIS A 133 -9.29 -7.50 -12.81
CA HIS A 133 -9.21 -7.64 -14.27
C HIS A 133 -7.89 -8.28 -14.71
N ALA A 134 -6.76 -7.94 -14.07
CA ALA A 134 -5.47 -8.55 -14.39
C ALA A 134 -5.48 -10.06 -14.19
N MET A 135 -6.09 -10.58 -13.13
CA MET A 135 -6.22 -12.02 -12.91
C MET A 135 -7.11 -12.70 -13.95
N ARG A 136 -8.17 -12.03 -14.40
CA ARG A 136 -9.01 -12.52 -15.50
C ARG A 136 -8.25 -12.53 -16.82
N ILE A 137 -7.47 -11.49 -17.11
CA ILE A 137 -6.62 -11.38 -18.30
C ILE A 137 -5.57 -12.49 -18.29
N ALA A 138 -4.91 -12.70 -17.16
CA ALA A 138 -3.89 -13.74 -17.01
C ALA A 138 -4.45 -15.13 -17.36
N ARG A 139 -5.61 -15.47 -16.79
CA ARG A 139 -6.29 -16.75 -17.11
C ARG A 139 -6.70 -16.87 -18.58
N ALA A 140 -7.14 -15.77 -19.18
CA ALA A 140 -7.53 -15.78 -20.60
C ALA A 140 -6.35 -15.89 -21.56
N VAL A 141 -5.19 -15.31 -21.20
CA VAL A 141 -3.97 -15.38 -22.01
C VAL A 141 -3.32 -16.76 -21.94
N THR A 142 -3.25 -17.34 -20.75
CA THR A 142 -2.55 -18.61 -20.52
C THR A 142 -3.45 -19.84 -20.72
N GLY A 143 -4.76 -19.70 -20.54
CA GLY A 143 -5.70 -20.83 -20.45
C GLY A 143 -5.64 -21.56 -19.09
N HIS A 144 -4.81 -21.14 -18.17
CA HIS A 144 -4.56 -21.76 -16.88
C HIS A 144 -5.49 -21.21 -15.78
N ARG A 145 -5.62 -21.92 -14.66
CA ARG A 145 -6.63 -21.67 -13.63
C ARG A 145 -6.09 -21.08 -12.33
N TYR A 146 -4.90 -21.50 -11.90
CA TYR A 146 -4.35 -21.14 -10.60
C TYR A 146 -3.60 -19.82 -10.64
N LEU A 147 -3.61 -19.12 -9.51
CA LEU A 147 -2.82 -17.93 -9.26
C LEU A 147 -1.88 -18.22 -8.10
N VAL A 148 -0.74 -17.58 -8.07
CA VAL A 148 0.18 -17.59 -6.94
C VAL A 148 0.28 -16.18 -6.39
N LYS A 149 0.17 -16.04 -5.06
CA LYS A 149 0.42 -14.78 -4.33
C LYS A 149 1.23 -15.07 -3.07
N PHE A 150 1.64 -14.02 -2.36
CA PHE A 150 2.47 -14.17 -1.16
C PHE A 150 1.67 -13.92 0.11
N GLU A 151 2.00 -14.71 1.16
CA GLU A 151 1.36 -14.62 2.48
C GLU A 151 1.51 -13.21 3.06
N GLY A 152 0.44 -12.69 3.67
CA GLY A 152 0.39 -11.33 4.20
C GLY A 152 0.07 -10.25 3.18
N GLY A 153 0.40 -10.45 1.88
CA GLY A 153 0.20 -9.48 0.80
C GLY A 153 -1.27 -9.15 0.56
N TYR A 154 -1.54 -7.88 0.22
CA TYR A 154 -2.90 -7.39 -0.08
C TYR A 154 -2.99 -6.83 -1.51
N HIS A 155 -3.97 -7.31 -2.27
CA HIS A 155 -4.17 -6.98 -3.68
C HIS A 155 -5.61 -6.55 -3.98
N GLY A 156 -6.28 -5.90 -3.05
CA GLY A 156 -7.69 -5.55 -3.16
C GLY A 156 -8.64 -6.60 -2.57
N SER A 157 -9.88 -6.19 -2.29
CA SER A 157 -10.87 -6.97 -1.55
C SER A 157 -11.83 -7.75 -2.47
N HIS A 158 -11.33 -8.38 -3.52
CA HIS A 158 -12.09 -9.34 -4.31
C HIS A 158 -11.72 -10.79 -3.95
N ASP A 159 -12.67 -11.68 -3.98
CA ASP A 159 -12.59 -13.06 -3.46
C ASP A 159 -11.35 -13.82 -3.94
N THR A 160 -10.95 -13.62 -5.19
CA THR A 160 -9.81 -14.33 -5.78
C THR A 160 -8.48 -14.04 -5.08
N LEU A 161 -8.25 -12.80 -4.62
CA LEU A 161 -6.98 -12.41 -3.99
C LEU A 161 -7.14 -12.06 -2.51
N LEU A 162 -8.36 -12.07 -1.97
CA LEU A 162 -8.61 -11.91 -0.54
C LEU A 162 -8.36 -13.25 0.20
N VAL A 163 -7.23 -13.85 -0.10
CA VAL A 163 -6.76 -15.16 0.36
C VAL A 163 -5.35 -14.99 0.91
N GLY A 164 -5.05 -15.57 2.06
CA GLY A 164 -3.75 -15.43 2.72
C GLY A 164 -3.37 -13.98 3.08
N VAL A 165 -4.38 -13.11 3.26
CA VAL A 165 -4.19 -11.71 3.67
C VAL A 165 -4.16 -11.65 5.18
N LYS A 166 -2.99 -11.36 5.74
CA LYS A 166 -2.77 -11.25 7.20
C LYS A 166 -3.42 -12.41 7.99
N PRO A 167 -3.19 -13.68 7.60
CA PRO A 167 -3.83 -14.81 8.26
C PRO A 167 -3.26 -15.01 9.68
N ARG A 168 -4.11 -15.46 10.61
CA ARG A 168 -3.61 -15.99 11.89
C ARG A 168 -2.83 -17.28 11.65
N LEU A 169 -1.85 -17.60 12.49
CA LEU A 169 -0.96 -18.75 12.30
C LEU A 169 -1.72 -20.08 12.19
N GLU A 170 -2.79 -20.27 12.96
CA GLU A 170 -3.61 -21.49 12.95
C GLU A 170 -4.30 -21.71 11.60
N ALA A 171 -4.76 -20.62 10.97
CA ALA A 171 -5.37 -20.66 9.64
C ALA A 171 -4.34 -20.77 8.53
N ALA A 172 -3.17 -20.18 8.74
CA ALA A 172 -2.12 -20.04 7.74
C ALA A 172 -1.43 -21.36 7.36
N GLY A 173 -1.43 -22.36 8.25
CA GLY A 173 -0.77 -23.65 7.99
C GLY A 173 0.77 -23.60 8.09
N PRO A 174 1.50 -24.59 7.52
CA PRO A 174 2.96 -24.63 7.56
C PRO A 174 3.62 -23.41 6.91
N ALA A 175 4.79 -23.01 7.38
CA ALA A 175 5.49 -21.82 6.88
C ALA A 175 5.99 -21.99 5.45
N ASP A 176 6.46 -23.18 5.10
CA ASP A 176 6.95 -23.56 3.77
C ASP A 176 5.83 -23.85 2.77
N LYS A 177 4.61 -24.09 3.26
CA LYS A 177 3.42 -24.37 2.45
C LYS A 177 2.18 -23.73 3.07
N PRO A 178 2.05 -22.40 3.02
CA PRO A 178 0.88 -21.69 3.55
C PRO A 178 -0.42 -22.17 2.89
N ARG A 179 -1.49 -22.19 3.67
CA ARG A 179 -2.83 -22.52 3.17
C ARG A 179 -3.46 -21.36 2.43
N SER A 180 -4.32 -21.67 1.47
CA SER A 180 -5.20 -20.67 0.81
C SER A 180 -6.33 -20.24 1.75
N ALA A 181 -5.96 -19.64 2.90
CA ALA A 181 -6.90 -19.22 3.93
C ALA A 181 -7.71 -17.99 3.48
N PRO A 182 -9.06 -18.07 3.39
CA PRO A 182 -9.90 -16.90 3.14
C PRO A 182 -9.68 -15.83 4.22
N ALA A 183 -9.62 -14.56 3.84
CA ALA A 183 -9.41 -13.45 4.78
C ALA A 183 -10.66 -13.10 5.62
N GLY A 184 -11.77 -13.79 5.38
CA GLY A 184 -13.00 -13.60 6.13
C GLY A 184 -14.16 -14.43 5.58
N PRO A 185 -15.31 -14.42 6.27
CA PRO A 185 -16.50 -15.11 5.82
C PRO A 185 -17.04 -14.54 4.50
N GLY A 186 -17.72 -15.35 3.72
CA GLY A 186 -18.33 -14.99 2.44
C GLY A 186 -17.48 -15.35 1.22
N ILE A 187 -16.21 -15.68 1.37
CA ILE A 187 -15.34 -16.17 0.29
C ILE A 187 -15.55 -17.67 0.15
N LEU A 188 -15.94 -18.09 -1.07
CA LEU A 188 -16.20 -19.49 -1.35
C LEU A 188 -14.89 -20.31 -1.41
N PRO A 189 -14.85 -21.50 -0.81
CA PRO A 189 -13.66 -22.37 -0.85
C PRO A 189 -13.20 -22.68 -2.29
N GLU A 190 -14.13 -22.84 -3.21
CA GLU A 190 -13.85 -23.12 -4.62
C GLU A 190 -13.09 -21.97 -5.31
N VAL A 191 -13.32 -20.73 -4.85
CA VAL A 191 -12.60 -19.54 -5.34
C VAL A 191 -11.25 -19.42 -4.64
N ALA A 192 -11.23 -19.53 -3.31
CA ALA A 192 -10.01 -19.43 -2.51
C ALA A 192 -8.96 -20.48 -2.92
N ASN A 193 -9.38 -21.73 -3.12
CA ASN A 193 -8.51 -22.86 -3.51
C ASN A 193 -7.90 -22.72 -4.92
N ARG A 194 -8.29 -21.70 -5.70
CA ARG A 194 -7.65 -21.38 -6.99
C ARG A 194 -6.51 -20.38 -6.85
N THR A 195 -6.22 -19.93 -5.62
CA THR A 195 -5.11 -19.03 -5.32
C THR A 195 -4.16 -19.70 -4.34
N LEU A 196 -3.01 -20.11 -4.85
CA LEU A 196 -1.93 -20.68 -4.06
C LEU A 196 -1.24 -19.55 -3.28
N VAL A 197 -0.89 -19.82 -2.04
CA VAL A 197 -0.17 -18.87 -1.18
C VAL A 197 1.24 -19.39 -0.95
N ALA A 198 2.24 -18.54 -1.18
CA ALA A 198 3.65 -18.85 -0.97
C ALA A 198 4.27 -17.89 0.07
N PRO A 199 5.33 -18.28 0.77
CA PRO A 199 6.05 -17.38 1.66
C PRO A 199 6.87 -16.37 0.84
N PHE A 200 6.83 -15.09 1.23
CA PHE A 200 7.68 -14.05 0.63
C PHE A 200 9.15 -14.26 1.04
N ASN A 201 10.09 -13.96 0.15
CA ASN A 201 11.53 -14.18 0.34
C ASN A 201 11.96 -15.66 0.51
N ASP A 202 11.12 -16.60 0.06
CA ASP A 202 11.44 -18.03 0.01
C ASP A 202 11.11 -18.59 -1.38
N LEU A 203 12.10 -18.54 -2.25
CA LEU A 203 11.97 -19.00 -3.64
C LEU A 203 11.87 -20.55 -3.73
N GLU A 204 12.52 -21.28 -2.82
CA GLU A 204 12.53 -22.75 -2.81
C GLU A 204 11.12 -23.27 -2.51
N SER A 205 10.51 -22.81 -1.42
CA SER A 205 9.12 -23.12 -1.07
C SER A 205 8.16 -22.68 -2.16
N THR A 206 8.36 -21.49 -2.75
CA THR A 206 7.52 -21.01 -3.87
C THR A 206 7.60 -21.95 -5.06
N ARG A 207 8.80 -22.40 -5.46
CA ARG A 207 8.99 -23.39 -6.54
C ARG A 207 8.32 -24.74 -6.22
N ALA A 208 8.44 -25.21 -4.98
CA ALA A 208 7.82 -26.46 -4.54
C ALA A 208 6.30 -26.41 -4.63
N ILE A 209 5.68 -25.32 -4.17
CA ILE A 209 4.23 -25.08 -4.27
C ILE A 209 3.77 -25.05 -5.74
N CYS A 210 4.51 -24.36 -6.60
CA CYS A 210 4.18 -24.22 -8.01
C CYS A 210 4.28 -25.55 -8.76
N ARG A 211 5.24 -26.42 -8.43
CA ARG A 211 5.39 -27.74 -9.10
C ARG A 211 4.15 -28.64 -8.99
N GLU A 212 3.36 -28.50 -7.95
CA GLU A 212 2.13 -29.29 -7.79
C GLU A 212 1.06 -28.95 -8.83
N HIS A 213 1.18 -27.76 -9.48
CA HIS A 213 0.24 -27.25 -10.47
C HIS A 213 0.96 -26.65 -11.70
N ALA A 214 2.14 -27.17 -12.04
CA ALA A 214 3.06 -26.54 -13.00
C ALA A 214 2.42 -26.20 -14.35
N ASP A 215 1.53 -27.07 -14.87
CA ASP A 215 0.88 -26.89 -16.17
C ASP A 215 -0.42 -26.07 -16.10
N ASP A 216 -0.72 -25.42 -14.96
CA ASP A 216 -2.02 -24.78 -14.75
C ASP A 216 -1.94 -23.45 -13.95
N ILE A 217 -0.76 -22.85 -13.85
CA ILE A 217 -0.55 -21.55 -13.18
C ILE A 217 -0.69 -20.42 -14.20
N ALA A 218 -1.68 -19.56 -14.02
CA ALA A 218 -1.94 -18.43 -14.90
C ALA A 218 -1.04 -17.23 -14.59
N ALA A 219 -0.79 -16.93 -13.31
CA ALA A 219 0.05 -15.81 -12.91
C ALA A 219 0.65 -15.99 -11.52
N ILE A 220 1.80 -15.35 -11.32
CA ILE A 220 2.40 -15.03 -10.02
C ILE A 220 2.23 -13.53 -9.80
N ILE A 221 1.46 -13.13 -8.76
CA ILE A 221 1.28 -11.72 -8.39
C ILE A 221 2.05 -11.42 -7.12
N VAL A 222 2.80 -10.31 -7.13
CA VAL A 222 3.63 -9.87 -6.02
C VAL A 222 3.69 -8.35 -5.92
N GLU A 223 3.70 -7.80 -4.71
CA GLU A 223 4.18 -6.44 -4.47
C GLU A 223 5.72 -6.49 -4.53
N PRO A 224 6.40 -5.75 -5.42
CA PRO A 224 7.87 -5.79 -5.48
C PRO A 224 8.53 -5.40 -4.15
N ILE A 225 7.87 -4.55 -3.37
CA ILE A 225 8.16 -4.29 -1.96
C ILE A 225 6.81 -4.35 -1.23
N PRO A 226 6.54 -5.39 -0.44
CA PRO A 226 5.33 -5.48 0.37
C PRO A 226 5.20 -4.30 1.33
N MET A 227 4.15 -3.51 1.14
CA MET A 227 3.84 -2.32 1.93
C MET A 227 2.50 -2.45 2.69
N ASN A 228 1.97 -3.66 2.80
CA ASN A 228 0.78 -3.97 3.58
C ASN A 228 1.10 -4.90 4.78
N MET A 229 2.39 -5.12 5.02
CA MET A 229 2.95 -5.78 6.19
C MET A 229 4.24 -5.07 6.65
N GLY A 230 4.14 -3.74 6.77
CA GLY A 230 5.26 -2.84 7.03
C GLY A 230 5.96 -2.41 5.73
N PHE A 231 7.25 -2.60 5.65
CA PHE A 231 8.08 -2.27 4.49
C PHE A 231 9.17 -3.33 4.34
N ILE A 232 8.82 -4.45 3.68
CA ILE A 232 9.73 -5.59 3.58
C ILE A 232 10.45 -5.57 2.24
N LEU A 233 11.77 -5.38 2.29
CA LEU A 233 12.59 -5.44 1.07
C LEU A 233 12.74 -6.89 0.60
N PRO A 234 12.64 -7.14 -0.72
CA PRO A 234 12.95 -8.44 -1.28
C PRO A 234 14.43 -8.79 -1.04
N GLU A 235 14.71 -10.05 -0.73
CA GLU A 235 16.08 -10.54 -0.65
C GLU A 235 16.69 -10.67 -2.05
N ASN A 236 18.03 -10.59 -2.11
CA ASN A 236 18.74 -10.64 -3.38
C ASN A 236 18.40 -11.90 -4.19
N GLY A 237 18.00 -11.70 -5.44
CA GLY A 237 17.63 -12.76 -6.36
C GLY A 237 16.21 -13.31 -6.20
N PHE A 238 15.43 -12.87 -5.21
CA PHE A 238 14.05 -13.37 -5.03
C PHE A 238 13.14 -13.00 -6.19
N LEU A 239 13.09 -11.73 -6.58
CA LEU A 239 12.25 -11.27 -7.68
C LEU A 239 12.74 -11.77 -9.05
N ASP A 240 14.06 -11.86 -9.26
CA ASP A 240 14.65 -12.47 -10.45
C ASP A 240 14.24 -13.94 -10.56
N GLY A 241 14.33 -14.68 -9.45
CA GLY A 241 13.88 -16.07 -9.39
C GLY A 241 12.39 -16.26 -9.64
N LEU A 242 11.54 -15.26 -9.26
CA LEU A 242 10.12 -15.28 -9.63
C LEU A 242 9.91 -15.05 -11.13
N ARG A 243 10.74 -14.22 -11.77
CA ARG A 243 10.70 -14.02 -13.21
C ARG A 243 11.05 -15.32 -13.93
N GLU A 244 12.17 -15.95 -13.54
CA GLU A 244 12.58 -17.25 -14.09
C GLU A 244 11.49 -18.32 -13.90
N LEU A 245 10.93 -18.41 -12.69
CA LEU A 245 9.88 -19.38 -12.40
C LEU A 245 8.61 -19.14 -13.25
N ALA A 246 8.21 -17.88 -13.43
CA ALA A 246 7.06 -17.57 -14.29
C ALA A 246 7.33 -17.97 -15.75
N ASP A 247 8.54 -17.76 -16.25
CA ASP A 247 8.95 -18.16 -17.60
C ASP A 247 8.96 -19.70 -17.75
N GLU A 248 9.50 -20.43 -16.76
CA GLU A 248 9.50 -21.89 -16.71
C GLU A 248 8.09 -22.49 -16.75
N LEU A 249 7.13 -21.84 -16.09
CA LEU A 249 5.73 -22.30 -15.98
C LEU A 249 4.84 -21.81 -17.13
N GLY A 250 5.32 -20.94 -18.02
CA GLY A 250 4.48 -20.25 -18.99
C GLY A 250 3.42 -19.34 -18.35
N ALA A 251 3.63 -18.94 -17.09
CA ALA A 251 2.77 -18.08 -16.33
C ALA A 251 3.15 -16.59 -16.51
N LEU A 252 2.24 -15.68 -16.18
CA LEU A 252 2.54 -14.24 -16.19
C LEU A 252 3.08 -13.80 -14.83
N LEU A 253 4.18 -13.03 -14.82
CA LEU A 253 4.61 -12.30 -13.66
C LEU A 253 3.89 -10.95 -13.60
N VAL A 254 3.16 -10.71 -12.51
CA VAL A 254 2.37 -9.49 -12.28
C VAL A 254 2.92 -8.75 -11.08
N PHE A 255 3.41 -7.54 -11.28
CA PHE A 255 3.79 -6.67 -10.18
C PHE A 255 2.62 -5.78 -9.77
N ASP A 256 2.20 -5.91 -8.51
CA ASP A 256 1.27 -4.97 -7.91
C ASP A 256 2.05 -3.73 -7.45
N GLU A 257 2.04 -2.73 -8.30
CA GLU A 257 2.72 -1.44 -8.12
C GLU A 257 1.76 -0.34 -7.62
N ILE A 258 0.62 -0.71 -7.09
CA ILE A 258 -0.37 0.28 -6.62
C ILE A 258 0.22 1.15 -5.50
N LYS A 259 1.06 0.59 -4.64
CA LYS A 259 1.80 1.36 -3.62
C LYS A 259 3.18 1.83 -4.12
N THR A 260 3.91 1.03 -4.90
CA THR A 260 5.30 1.28 -5.28
C THR A 260 5.48 2.11 -6.55
N GLY A 261 4.53 2.08 -7.48
CA GLY A 261 4.68 2.64 -8.83
C GLY A 261 5.10 4.11 -8.87
N ALA A 262 4.52 4.95 -8.02
CA ALA A 262 4.86 6.37 -7.96
C ALA A 262 5.87 6.73 -6.85
N LYS A 263 6.57 5.77 -6.29
CA LYS A 263 7.60 5.98 -5.26
C LYS A 263 9.03 5.93 -5.79
N TYR A 264 9.17 5.52 -7.05
CA TYR A 264 10.43 5.41 -7.78
C TYR A 264 10.24 5.95 -9.22
N PRO A 265 11.29 6.43 -9.89
CA PRO A 265 11.19 6.97 -11.26
C PRO A 265 10.50 6.03 -12.25
N HIS A 266 10.79 4.73 -12.17
CA HIS A 266 10.23 3.70 -13.06
C HIS A 266 9.49 2.59 -12.27
N GLY A 267 8.92 2.93 -11.10
CA GLY A 267 8.27 1.99 -10.22
C GLY A 267 9.23 1.05 -9.49
N GLY A 268 8.65 0.15 -8.69
CA GLY A 268 9.41 -0.90 -8.00
C GLY A 268 10.09 -1.84 -8.97
N ALA A 269 9.48 -2.13 -10.12
CA ALA A 269 10.09 -2.93 -11.19
C ALA A 269 11.42 -2.31 -11.67
N GLY A 270 11.42 -1.02 -11.96
CA GLY A 270 12.63 -0.29 -12.35
C GLY A 270 13.67 -0.24 -11.23
N ARG A 271 13.22 -0.06 -9.97
CA ARG A 271 14.08 -0.06 -8.78
C ARG A 271 14.77 -1.40 -8.55
N MET A 272 14.05 -2.51 -8.78
CA MET A 272 14.55 -3.87 -8.58
C MET A 272 15.22 -4.48 -9.82
N GLY A 273 15.10 -3.82 -10.99
CA GLY A 273 15.70 -4.29 -12.25
C GLY A 273 14.98 -5.50 -12.87
N VAL A 274 13.76 -5.83 -12.42
CA VAL A 274 12.98 -6.99 -12.90
C VAL A 274 11.81 -6.54 -13.76
N ARG A 275 11.59 -7.18 -14.91
CA ARG A 275 10.53 -6.84 -15.86
C ARG A 275 9.34 -7.79 -15.70
N PRO A 276 8.19 -7.34 -15.18
CA PRO A 276 6.98 -8.12 -15.16
C PRO A 276 6.28 -8.13 -16.54
N ASP A 277 5.35 -9.06 -16.73
CA ASP A 277 4.45 -9.06 -17.89
C ASP A 277 3.33 -8.02 -17.76
N MET A 278 2.87 -7.78 -16.52
CA MET A 278 1.90 -6.75 -16.17
C MET A 278 2.34 -5.97 -14.93
N MET A 279 2.05 -4.67 -14.91
CA MET A 279 2.15 -3.80 -13.74
C MET A 279 0.78 -3.22 -13.43
N LEU A 280 0.40 -3.25 -12.16
CA LEU A 280 -0.86 -2.68 -11.69
C LEU A 280 -0.55 -1.35 -11.01
N LEU A 281 -1.05 -0.26 -11.58
CA LEU A 281 -0.78 1.11 -11.13
C LEU A 281 -2.01 1.70 -10.45
N GLY A 282 -1.81 2.58 -9.47
CA GLY A 282 -2.90 3.23 -8.76
C GLY A 282 -2.41 4.31 -7.79
N LYS A 283 -3.27 4.67 -6.83
CA LYS A 283 -2.91 5.64 -5.78
C LYS A 283 -2.28 6.92 -6.34
N SER A 284 -0.97 7.07 -6.15
CA SER A 284 -0.23 8.28 -6.51
C SER A 284 -0.08 8.55 -8.01
N ILE A 285 -0.57 7.68 -8.92
CA ILE A 285 -0.61 8.05 -10.35
C ILE A 285 -1.61 9.17 -10.66
N ALA A 286 -2.56 9.41 -9.76
CA ALA A 286 -3.54 10.50 -9.87
C ALA A 286 -3.74 11.26 -8.55
N CYS A 287 -2.85 11.11 -7.56
CA CYS A 287 -2.73 11.91 -6.35
C CYS A 287 -4.08 12.34 -5.72
N GLY A 288 -4.93 11.37 -5.39
CA GLY A 288 -6.21 11.57 -4.70
C GLY A 288 -7.44 11.40 -5.58
N ALA A 289 -7.34 11.47 -6.91
CA ALA A 289 -8.45 11.07 -7.79
C ALA A 289 -8.50 9.54 -7.96
N PRO A 290 -9.71 8.93 -8.01
CA PRO A 290 -9.86 7.50 -8.26
C PRO A 290 -9.37 7.14 -9.66
N LEU A 291 -8.20 6.53 -9.75
CA LEU A 291 -7.61 6.01 -10.99
C LEU A 291 -6.70 4.84 -10.70
N SER A 292 -6.80 3.83 -11.51
CA SER A 292 -5.85 2.72 -11.59
C SER A 292 -5.63 2.31 -13.05
N ALA A 293 -4.62 1.50 -13.29
CA ALA A 293 -4.34 1.00 -14.62
C ALA A 293 -3.71 -0.39 -14.57
N ILE A 294 -3.99 -1.18 -15.60
CA ILE A 294 -3.26 -2.38 -15.95
C ILE A 294 -2.34 -1.99 -17.09
N ALA A 295 -1.05 -1.89 -16.83
CA ALA A 295 -0.02 -1.71 -17.85
C ALA A 295 0.61 -3.08 -18.16
N ALA A 296 0.81 -3.40 -19.43
CA ALA A 296 1.29 -4.71 -19.86
C ALA A 296 2.27 -4.62 -21.02
N ARG A 297 3.05 -5.66 -21.23
CA ARG A 297 3.85 -5.81 -22.45
C ARG A 297 2.96 -5.81 -23.70
N SER A 298 3.52 -5.38 -24.83
CA SER A 298 2.79 -5.27 -26.10
C SER A 298 2.09 -6.57 -26.48
N GLY A 299 0.85 -6.47 -26.94
CA GLY A 299 0.03 -7.60 -27.40
C GLY A 299 -0.70 -8.37 -26.27
N LEU A 300 -0.33 -8.21 -25.01
CA LEU A 300 -0.93 -8.98 -23.92
C LEU A 300 -2.37 -8.56 -23.65
N LEU A 301 -2.73 -7.29 -23.83
CA LEU A 301 -4.08 -6.79 -23.63
C LEU A 301 -5.00 -6.96 -24.87
N ASP A 302 -4.53 -7.55 -25.97
CA ASP A 302 -5.34 -7.80 -27.18
C ASP A 302 -6.45 -8.84 -26.96
N VAL A 303 -6.41 -9.54 -25.83
CA VAL A 303 -7.49 -10.42 -25.36
C VAL A 303 -8.74 -9.67 -24.89
N ILE A 304 -8.65 -8.34 -24.69
CA ILE A 304 -9.77 -7.50 -24.27
C ILE A 304 -10.59 -7.07 -25.49
N GLY A 305 -11.90 -7.26 -25.45
CA GLY A 305 -12.78 -6.78 -26.54
C GLY A 305 -14.15 -7.47 -26.54
N PRO A 306 -15.01 -7.11 -27.50
CA PRO A 306 -16.29 -7.77 -27.73
C PRO A 306 -16.11 -9.26 -27.98
N GLY A 307 -16.81 -10.10 -27.24
CA GLY A 307 -16.69 -11.57 -27.33
C GLY A 307 -15.38 -12.14 -26.78
N LYS A 308 -14.55 -11.31 -26.16
CA LYS A 308 -13.30 -11.66 -25.49
C LYS A 308 -13.40 -11.31 -23.99
N VAL A 309 -12.26 -11.00 -23.35
CA VAL A 309 -12.25 -10.60 -21.94
C VAL A 309 -13.02 -9.29 -21.76
N ALA A 310 -14.00 -9.31 -20.87
CA ALA A 310 -14.77 -8.13 -20.50
C ALA A 310 -13.93 -7.24 -19.56
N HIS A 311 -13.75 -5.99 -19.98
CA HIS A 311 -13.16 -4.92 -19.17
C HIS A 311 -13.98 -3.66 -19.40
N ALA A 312 -14.90 -3.38 -18.47
CA ALA A 312 -15.84 -2.27 -18.56
C ALA A 312 -16.02 -1.60 -17.20
N GLY A 313 -16.32 -0.32 -17.22
CA GLY A 313 -16.62 0.48 -16.04
C GLY A 313 -17.01 1.90 -16.46
N THR A 314 -18.13 2.42 -15.94
CA THR A 314 -18.65 3.75 -16.28
C THR A 314 -17.63 4.86 -15.99
N PHE A 315 -16.83 4.70 -14.95
CA PHE A 315 -15.87 5.70 -14.51
C PHE A 315 -14.42 5.44 -14.98
N ASN A 316 -14.19 4.38 -15.75
CA ASN A 316 -12.86 4.10 -16.28
C ASN A 316 -12.40 5.29 -17.15
N SER A 317 -11.15 5.72 -16.97
CA SER A 317 -10.58 6.87 -17.68
C SER A 317 -11.41 8.15 -17.62
N ASN A 318 -12.19 8.38 -16.52
CA ASN A 318 -12.97 9.63 -16.47
C ASN A 318 -12.05 10.86 -16.60
N PRO A 319 -12.52 11.91 -17.32
CA PRO A 319 -11.68 13.07 -17.65
C PRO A 319 -11.06 13.76 -16.45
N LEU A 320 -11.76 13.78 -15.31
CA LEU A 320 -11.28 14.41 -14.08
C LEU A 320 -10.06 13.67 -13.51
N SER A 321 -10.12 12.33 -13.43
CA SER A 321 -9.01 11.51 -12.96
C SER A 321 -7.84 11.51 -13.93
N ILE A 322 -8.11 11.53 -15.25
CA ILE A 322 -7.06 11.66 -16.28
C ILE A 322 -6.38 13.03 -16.22
N ALA A 323 -7.12 14.12 -16.00
CA ALA A 323 -6.54 15.45 -15.79
C ALA A 323 -5.61 15.48 -14.56
N CYS A 324 -6.02 14.85 -13.45
CA CYS A 324 -5.17 14.63 -12.28
C CYS A 324 -3.90 13.84 -12.64
N CYS A 325 -4.04 12.75 -13.37
CA CYS A 325 -2.92 11.89 -13.77
C CYS A 325 -1.88 12.68 -14.60
N LEU A 326 -2.34 13.41 -15.58
CA LEU A 326 -1.47 14.24 -16.42
C LEU A 326 -0.75 15.32 -15.60
N ALA A 327 -1.47 16.03 -14.71
CA ALA A 327 -0.85 17.00 -13.81
C ALA A 327 0.13 16.35 -12.82
N THR A 328 -0.16 15.12 -12.37
CA THR A 328 0.74 14.34 -11.54
C THR A 328 2.04 13.98 -12.26
N LEU A 329 1.95 13.54 -13.51
CA LEU A 329 3.10 13.25 -14.36
C LEU A 329 3.95 14.49 -14.66
N ASP A 330 3.30 15.67 -14.83
CA ASP A 330 3.99 16.91 -15.16
C ASP A 330 4.69 17.56 -13.95
N HIS A 331 4.09 17.46 -12.77
CA HIS A 331 4.47 18.32 -11.65
C HIS A 331 4.79 17.59 -10.34
N VAL A 332 4.47 16.32 -10.23
CA VAL A 332 4.62 15.57 -8.98
C VAL A 332 5.65 14.47 -9.10
N ILE A 333 5.37 13.43 -9.85
CA ILE A 333 6.24 12.25 -9.96
C ILE A 333 7.34 12.41 -11.00
N THR A 334 7.94 13.61 -11.10
CA THR A 334 9.15 13.83 -11.90
C THR A 334 10.34 13.17 -11.21
N ASP A 335 11.36 12.80 -11.99
CA ASP A 335 12.54 12.13 -11.42
C ASP A 335 13.26 13.02 -10.41
N GLU A 336 13.36 14.34 -10.68
CA GLU A 336 13.92 15.34 -9.77
C GLU A 336 13.17 15.41 -8.44
N ASN A 337 11.83 15.45 -8.47
CA ASN A 337 11.01 15.51 -7.26
C ASN A 337 11.12 14.24 -6.43
N LEU A 338 11.10 13.07 -7.09
CA LEU A 338 11.25 11.78 -6.40
C LEU A 338 12.64 11.61 -5.80
N GLU A 339 13.69 12.06 -6.50
CA GLU A 339 15.05 12.05 -5.97
C GLU A 339 15.19 12.94 -4.73
N ARG A 340 14.62 14.16 -4.78
CA ARG A 340 14.61 15.06 -3.62
C ARG A 340 13.84 14.48 -2.44
N ALA A 341 12.65 13.94 -2.67
CA ALA A 341 11.88 13.28 -1.61
C ALA A 341 12.59 12.04 -1.05
N SER A 342 13.29 11.28 -1.89
CA SER A 342 14.11 10.14 -1.46
C SER A 342 15.28 10.57 -0.56
N LYS A 343 15.96 11.68 -0.86
CA LYS A 343 17.01 12.23 0.02
C LYS A 343 16.44 12.62 1.39
N LEU A 344 15.26 13.25 1.43
CA LEU A 344 14.58 13.56 2.69
C LEU A 344 14.19 12.28 3.46
N ASN A 345 13.71 11.26 2.75
CA ASN A 345 13.40 9.97 3.35
C ASN A 345 14.62 9.30 3.98
N LEU A 346 15.76 9.31 3.31
CA LEU A 346 17.03 8.77 3.85
C LEU A 346 17.49 9.56 5.09
N ARG A 347 17.32 10.90 5.10
CA ARG A 347 17.58 11.73 6.29
C ARG A 347 16.67 11.34 7.45
N LEU A 348 15.37 11.16 7.19
CA LEU A 348 14.40 10.71 8.19
C LEU A 348 14.80 9.33 8.75
N ALA A 349 15.06 8.36 7.88
CA ALA A 349 15.47 7.01 8.27
C ALA A 349 16.74 7.04 9.13
N LYS A 350 17.75 7.83 8.75
CA LYS A 350 18.99 7.99 9.52
C LYS A 350 18.72 8.59 10.91
N GLY A 351 17.86 9.59 11.00
CA GLY A 351 17.47 10.17 12.30
C GLY A 351 16.80 9.14 13.21
N TYR A 352 15.91 8.30 12.66
CA TYR A 352 15.33 7.18 13.41
C TYR A 352 16.38 6.18 13.91
N GLU A 353 17.36 5.80 13.08
CA GLU A 353 18.45 4.93 13.49
C GLU A 353 19.27 5.53 14.64
N ASP A 354 19.51 6.85 14.60
CA ASP A 354 20.25 7.54 15.65
C ASP A 354 19.46 7.56 16.97
N VAL A 355 18.16 7.91 16.96
CA VAL A 355 17.30 7.88 18.15
C VAL A 355 17.18 6.46 18.73
N ILE A 356 16.96 5.45 17.88
CA ILE A 356 16.89 4.04 18.28
C ILE A 356 18.17 3.62 19.02
N ARG A 357 19.34 3.97 18.47
CA ARG A 357 20.64 3.66 19.06
C ARG A 357 20.85 4.38 20.38
N ASP A 358 20.61 5.70 20.42
CA ASP A 358 20.95 6.57 21.53
C ASP A 358 20.06 6.30 22.75
N HIS A 359 18.77 6.01 22.55
CA HIS A 359 17.82 5.61 23.58
C HIS A 359 17.76 4.09 23.81
N LYS A 360 18.56 3.29 23.09
CA LYS A 360 18.56 1.82 23.21
C LYS A 360 17.19 1.18 23.00
N ILE A 361 16.43 1.72 22.06
CA ILE A 361 15.13 1.16 21.66
C ILE A 361 15.41 -0.15 20.91
N ILE A 362 14.67 -1.20 21.23
CA ILE A 362 14.74 -2.45 20.48
C ILE A 362 13.87 -2.31 19.24
N GLY A 363 14.54 -2.21 18.09
CA GLY A 363 13.90 -2.00 16.81
C GLY A 363 14.92 -1.61 15.75
N TYR A 364 14.44 -1.45 14.53
CA TYR A 364 15.27 -1.01 13.39
C TYR A 364 14.40 -0.32 12.32
N VAL A 365 15.04 0.37 11.40
CA VAL A 365 14.40 1.07 10.29
C VAL A 365 14.54 0.26 9.00
N ALA A 366 13.46 0.20 8.23
CA ALA A 366 13.49 -0.23 6.84
C ALA A 366 12.98 0.92 5.96
N ALA A 367 13.79 1.39 5.01
CA ALA A 367 13.45 2.51 4.15
C ALA A 367 14.10 2.40 2.78
N ASP A 368 13.37 2.79 1.74
CA ASP A 368 13.89 2.94 0.37
C ASP A 368 12.97 3.88 -0.44
N GLY A 369 13.51 4.53 -1.48
CA GLY A 369 12.76 5.51 -2.25
C GLY A 369 12.21 6.63 -1.36
N VAL A 370 10.90 6.82 -1.37
CA VAL A 370 10.24 7.89 -0.60
C VAL A 370 9.46 7.36 0.62
N SER A 371 9.67 6.11 1.01
CA SER A 371 8.91 5.47 2.11
C SER A 371 9.82 4.67 3.03
N GLY A 372 9.31 4.39 4.22
CA GLY A 372 9.97 3.53 5.20
C GLY A 372 9.05 3.25 6.39
N THR A 373 9.53 2.44 7.31
CA THR A 373 8.85 2.10 8.56
C THR A 373 9.87 1.84 9.67
N VAL A 374 9.42 1.89 10.91
CA VAL A 374 10.15 1.38 12.06
C VAL A 374 9.53 0.05 12.50
N PHE A 375 10.34 -0.98 12.63
CA PHE A 375 9.93 -2.24 13.23
C PHE A 375 10.44 -2.32 14.66
N PHE A 376 9.54 -2.42 15.61
CA PHE A 376 9.86 -2.72 17.01
C PHE A 376 10.03 -4.23 17.17
N SER A 377 11.19 -4.72 16.79
CA SER A 377 11.56 -6.13 16.77
C SER A 377 13.04 -6.31 17.06
N ASP A 378 13.41 -7.43 17.70
CA ASP A 378 14.79 -7.82 17.98
C ASP A 378 15.44 -8.62 16.83
N HIS A 379 14.71 -8.82 15.73
CA HIS A 379 15.17 -9.51 14.54
C HIS A 379 14.61 -8.89 13.26
N LYS A 380 15.20 -9.23 12.12
CA LYS A 380 14.79 -8.71 10.81
C LYS A 380 13.45 -9.35 10.38
N VAL A 381 12.48 -8.51 10.06
CA VAL A 381 11.23 -8.90 9.41
C VAL A 381 11.50 -9.13 7.93
N ARG A 382 11.23 -10.34 7.44
CA ARG A 382 11.49 -10.77 6.07
C ARG A 382 10.28 -11.31 5.33
N ASP A 383 9.22 -11.67 6.08
CA ASP A 383 8.00 -12.29 5.60
C ASP A 383 6.85 -12.03 6.59
N TRP A 384 5.68 -12.56 6.28
CA TRP A 384 4.52 -12.44 7.17
C TRP A 384 4.73 -13.09 8.55
N ARG A 385 5.41 -14.24 8.61
CA ARG A 385 5.61 -14.98 9.87
C ARG A 385 6.50 -14.23 10.85
N THR A 386 7.57 -13.65 10.35
CA THR A 386 8.45 -12.80 11.14
C THR A 386 7.80 -11.45 11.46
N PHE A 387 6.93 -10.93 10.57
CA PHE A 387 6.14 -9.73 10.87
C PHE A 387 5.21 -9.92 12.08
N LEU A 388 4.61 -11.09 12.26
CA LEU A 388 3.72 -11.38 13.42
C LEU A 388 4.43 -11.28 14.77
N THR A 389 5.75 -11.25 14.80
CA THR A 389 6.53 -11.11 16.04
C THR A 389 6.91 -9.66 16.38
N VAL A 390 6.53 -8.69 15.55
CA VAL A 390 6.70 -7.25 15.83
C VAL A 390 5.85 -6.86 17.05
N ASP A 391 6.42 -6.04 17.92
CA ASP A 391 5.70 -5.51 19.09
C ASP A 391 4.58 -4.53 18.67
N GLY A 392 3.38 -5.08 18.51
CA GLY A 392 2.19 -4.34 18.08
C GLY A 392 1.75 -3.28 19.10
N GLU A 393 1.84 -3.58 20.42
CA GLU A 393 1.50 -2.60 21.47
C GLU A 393 2.45 -1.40 21.43
N ARG A 394 3.74 -1.63 21.25
CA ARG A 394 4.74 -0.55 21.11
C ARG A 394 4.52 0.26 19.83
N SER A 395 4.15 -0.40 18.73
CA SER A 395 3.80 0.29 17.49
C SER A 395 2.59 1.20 17.67
N MET A 396 1.58 0.77 18.43
CA MET A 396 0.42 1.60 18.74
C MET A 396 0.76 2.72 19.73
N LEU A 397 1.60 2.44 20.73
CA LEU A 397 2.13 3.48 21.63
C LEU A 397 2.87 4.57 20.85
N TYR A 398 3.78 4.17 19.97
CA TYR A 398 4.50 5.09 19.08
C TYR A 398 3.53 5.96 18.26
N TYR A 399 2.53 5.33 17.61
CA TYR A 399 1.55 6.03 16.80
C TYR A 399 0.78 7.08 17.61
N PHE A 400 0.19 6.70 18.76
CA PHE A 400 -0.59 7.63 19.59
C PHE A 400 0.26 8.68 20.30
N ALA A 401 1.48 8.34 20.72
CA ALA A 401 2.39 9.32 21.30
C ALA A 401 2.77 10.40 20.28
N CYS A 402 3.06 10.05 19.04
CA CYS A 402 3.26 11.00 17.94
C CYS A 402 1.99 11.82 17.66
N LEU A 403 0.84 11.15 17.56
CA LEU A 403 -0.44 11.81 17.26
C LEU A 403 -0.77 12.87 18.32
N ASN A 404 -0.54 12.57 19.60
CA ASN A 404 -0.75 13.51 20.70
C ASN A 404 0.21 14.72 20.67
N LYS A 405 1.28 14.64 19.90
CA LYS A 405 2.23 15.73 19.64
C LYS A 405 1.96 16.48 18.32
N GLY A 406 0.90 16.13 17.59
CA GLY A 406 0.56 16.75 16.31
C GLY A 406 1.31 16.17 15.12
N LEU A 407 1.74 14.92 15.20
CA LEU A 407 2.41 14.19 14.12
C LEU A 407 1.63 12.91 13.77
N ILE A 408 1.31 12.71 12.49
CA ILE A 408 0.87 11.44 11.94
C ILE A 408 2.13 10.77 11.33
N PRO A 409 2.80 9.87 12.07
CA PRO A 409 4.12 9.38 11.67
C PRO A 409 4.08 8.42 10.49
N SER A 410 2.97 7.69 10.32
CA SER A 410 2.73 6.66 9.28
C SER A 410 1.24 6.41 9.16
N GLY A 411 0.81 5.41 8.41
CA GLY A 411 -0.51 4.80 8.59
C GLY A 411 -0.66 4.16 9.97
N THR A 412 -1.88 3.83 10.36
CA THR A 412 -2.15 3.25 11.67
C THR A 412 -1.71 1.80 11.74
N GLY A 413 -0.95 1.44 12.76
CA GLY A 413 -0.50 0.07 13.03
C GLY A 413 0.90 -0.24 12.51
N PRO A 414 1.45 -1.40 12.90
CA PRO A 414 2.81 -1.81 12.56
C PRO A 414 2.98 -2.20 11.08
N ASP A 415 1.89 -2.44 10.38
CA ASP A 415 1.83 -2.90 9.00
C ASP A 415 1.83 -1.77 7.95
N GLU A 416 1.86 -0.52 8.41
CA GLU A 416 1.87 0.65 7.53
C GLU A 416 3.22 1.37 7.55
N GLN A 417 3.46 2.15 6.52
CA GLN A 417 4.71 2.90 6.31
C GLN A 417 4.45 4.41 6.30
N TRP A 418 5.50 5.19 6.54
CA TRP A 418 5.50 6.61 6.20
C TRP A 418 5.73 6.83 4.70
N THR A 419 5.36 8.00 4.23
CA THR A 419 5.63 8.47 2.87
C THR A 419 6.05 9.94 2.90
N VAL A 420 7.23 10.21 2.39
CA VAL A 420 7.71 11.56 2.14
C VAL A 420 7.16 12.02 0.80
N SER A 421 6.25 13.00 0.81
CA SER A 421 5.69 13.58 -0.41
C SER A 421 6.65 14.62 -1.01
N VAL A 422 6.40 14.97 -2.28
CA VAL A 422 7.23 15.96 -2.98
C VAL A 422 7.12 17.39 -2.43
N VAL A 423 6.21 17.64 -1.48
CA VAL A 423 6.08 18.96 -0.83
C VAL A 423 6.63 19.00 0.59
N HIS A 424 7.09 17.86 1.13
CA HIS A 424 7.85 17.86 2.39
C HIS A 424 9.18 18.59 2.22
N THR A 425 9.62 19.20 3.31
CA THR A 425 10.87 19.96 3.43
C THR A 425 11.78 19.34 4.49
N GLU A 426 13.02 19.80 4.56
CA GLU A 426 13.94 19.43 5.65
C GLU A 426 13.36 19.77 7.03
N ARG A 427 12.68 20.93 7.15
CA ARG A 427 12.05 21.35 8.41
C ARG A 427 10.95 20.39 8.85
N ASP A 428 10.19 19.82 7.92
CA ASP A 428 9.15 18.84 8.25
C ASP A 428 9.78 17.52 8.76
N VAL A 429 10.91 17.13 8.18
CA VAL A 429 11.70 15.98 8.66
C VAL A 429 12.28 16.26 10.04
N ASP A 430 12.80 17.47 10.28
CA ASP A 430 13.34 17.88 11.58
C ASP A 430 12.26 17.84 12.66
N LEU A 431 11.06 18.39 12.39
CA LEU A 431 9.91 18.36 13.32
C LEU A 431 9.47 16.90 13.62
N HIS A 432 9.51 16.05 12.62
CA HIS A 432 9.22 14.63 12.84
C HIS A 432 10.24 13.99 13.80
N LEU A 433 11.53 14.23 13.57
CA LEU A 433 12.60 13.70 14.42
C LEU A 433 12.61 14.33 15.82
N GLU A 434 12.34 15.64 15.94
CA GLU A 434 12.15 16.33 17.23
C GLU A 434 11.01 15.63 18.03
N THR A 435 9.90 15.32 17.38
CA THR A 435 8.78 14.60 18.02
C THR A 435 9.17 13.18 18.43
N LEU A 436 9.91 12.46 17.59
CA LEU A 436 10.40 11.11 17.92
C LEU A 436 11.33 11.14 19.14
N GLU A 437 12.25 12.11 19.21
CA GLU A 437 13.16 12.29 20.33
C GLU A 437 12.40 12.54 21.64
N GLU A 438 11.35 13.40 21.60
CA GLU A 438 10.50 13.69 22.77
C GLU A 438 9.77 12.47 23.34
N ILE A 439 9.45 11.48 22.51
CA ILE A 439 8.73 10.29 22.94
C ILE A 439 9.64 9.07 23.12
N ALA A 440 10.92 9.16 22.77
CA ALA A 440 11.84 8.03 22.68
C ALA A 440 11.92 7.20 23.97
N ASP A 441 11.97 7.86 25.14
CA ASP A 441 12.02 7.18 26.44
C ASP A 441 10.78 6.30 26.71
N GLN A 442 9.63 6.68 26.14
CA GLN A 442 8.40 5.89 26.24
C GLN A 442 8.48 4.58 25.43
N LEU A 443 9.34 4.53 24.41
CA LEU A 443 9.51 3.40 23.51
C LEU A 443 10.57 2.39 23.99
N THR A 444 11.22 2.63 25.12
CA THR A 444 12.26 1.76 25.68
C THR A 444 11.70 0.52 26.38
N GLY A 445 12.57 -0.45 26.70
CA GLY A 445 12.24 -1.70 27.38
C GLY A 445 12.21 -2.93 26.48
N ALA A 446 12.03 -4.12 27.06
CA ALA A 446 11.95 -5.36 26.30
C ALA A 446 10.71 -5.40 25.41
N PRO A 447 10.80 -5.92 24.17
CA PRO A 447 9.64 -6.06 23.32
C PRO A 447 8.65 -7.06 23.93
N ARG A 448 7.39 -6.73 23.91
CA ARG A 448 6.33 -7.69 24.21
C ARG A 448 6.01 -8.42 22.91
N ARG A 449 6.44 -9.67 22.79
CA ARG A 449 5.96 -10.53 21.72
C ARG A 449 4.44 -10.67 21.90
N ALA A 450 3.67 -10.54 20.84
CA ALA A 450 2.27 -10.87 20.85
C ALA A 450 2.16 -12.30 21.43
N GLU A 451 1.66 -12.45 22.64
CA GLU A 451 1.09 -13.73 23.04
C GLU A 451 -0.01 -13.95 22.02
N ILE A 452 0.13 -14.98 21.20
CA ILE A 452 -0.91 -15.42 20.28
C ILE A 452 -2.01 -15.90 21.22
N GLU A 453 -2.86 -14.96 21.68
CA GLU A 453 -4.00 -15.31 22.51
C GLU A 453 -4.85 -16.29 21.70
N GLU A 454 -4.93 -17.50 22.21
CA GLU A 454 -6.00 -18.44 21.99
C GLU A 454 -7.32 -17.77 22.47
N SER A 455 -7.84 -16.83 21.69
CA SER A 455 -9.16 -16.28 21.94
C SER A 455 -10.11 -16.76 20.86
N VAL A 456 -10.92 -17.71 21.28
CA VAL A 456 -12.14 -18.34 20.76
C VAL A 456 -12.91 -17.55 19.71
#